data_db882cc9e6366bae3e7dcaf24d517166
#
_entry.id   db882cc9e6366bae3e7dcaf24d517166
#
_cell.length_a   1.000
_cell.length_b   1.000
_cell.length_c   1.000
_cell.angle_alpha   90.00
_cell.angle_beta   90.00
_cell.angle_gamma   90.00
#
_symmetry.space_group_name_H-M   'P 1'
#
loop_
_entity.id
_entity.type
_entity.pdbx_description
1 polymer ?
#
loop_
_entity_poly.entity_id
_entity_poly.type
_entity_poly.pdbx_seq_one_letter_code
_entity_poly.pdbx_strand_id
1 'polypeptide(L)'
;MATKPKKNARYDLKAADRRRNLMIQIGLTAIVVLVGVGLVLYIVMSGEKKPAAGEAKAVEISSSKLITKEGSTEPKAVVSLYEDFLCPHCRDFEQEFGPTISQLIDSGAIRADYYMVGILDSPSNGNYSSRVGGAAYCVADESKEAFRRFHAALYAQQPGETGTSFPDDARLIEVARQAGAAGGVPDCINKGKYVPMVEGLAQATGINSTPTVKINGQEFDAGAKSPEDLVNEIKNIVGDVPGLTAAPPAPEPTPPGAP
;
A
#
# COMPACT_ATOMS: atom_id res chain seq x y z
N MET A 1 30.67 -79.75 -54.56
CA MET A 1 30.91 -78.87 -53.39
C MET A 1 30.50 -77.43 -53.74
N ALA A 2 29.40 -76.98 -53.21
CA ALA A 2 28.84 -75.65 -53.52
C ALA A 2 29.10 -74.73 -52.32
N THR A 3 29.91 -73.73 -52.53
CA THR A 3 30.22 -72.68 -51.51
C THR A 3 29.09 -71.67 -51.48
N LYS A 4 28.45 -71.50 -50.29
CA LYS A 4 27.46 -70.43 -50.00
C LYS A 4 28.12 -69.03 -49.94
N PRO A 5 27.54 -68.01 -50.58
CA PRO A 5 28.07 -66.64 -50.46
C PRO A 5 27.75 -66.07 -49.09
N LYS A 6 28.74 -65.49 -48.45
CA LYS A 6 28.59 -64.67 -47.22
C LYS A 6 27.82 -63.40 -47.56
N LYS A 7 26.66 -63.18 -46.91
CA LYS A 7 25.93 -61.91 -46.91
C LYS A 7 26.75 -60.85 -46.12
N ASN A 8 27.27 -59.84 -46.81
CA ASN A 8 27.85 -58.68 -46.18
C ASN A 8 26.76 -57.90 -45.44
N ALA A 9 26.89 -57.81 -44.13
CA ALA A 9 26.06 -56.94 -43.32
C ALA A 9 26.32 -55.46 -43.70
N ARG A 10 25.42 -54.87 -44.50
CA ARG A 10 25.43 -53.43 -44.74
C ARG A 10 25.06 -52.74 -43.43
N TYR A 11 26.03 -52.10 -42.78
CA TYR A 11 25.76 -51.20 -41.66
C TYR A 11 24.84 -50.07 -42.13
N ASP A 12 23.62 -50.04 -41.60
CA ASP A 12 22.66 -48.99 -41.95
C ASP A 12 22.99 -47.67 -41.21
N LEU A 13 23.95 -46.97 -41.78
CA LEU A 13 24.42 -45.66 -41.24
C LEU A 13 23.26 -44.67 -41.07
N LYS A 14 22.21 -44.77 -41.89
CA LYS A 14 21.03 -43.92 -41.79
C LYS A 14 20.21 -44.19 -40.53
N ALA A 15 20.17 -45.42 -40.04
CA ALA A 15 19.47 -45.78 -38.81
C ALA A 15 20.22 -45.28 -37.57
N ALA A 16 21.56 -45.32 -37.58
CA ALA A 16 22.39 -44.79 -36.51
C ALA A 16 22.30 -43.24 -36.40
N ASP A 17 22.33 -42.55 -37.53
CA ASP A 17 22.19 -41.08 -37.58
C ASP A 17 20.81 -40.60 -37.16
N ARG A 18 19.76 -41.36 -37.53
CA ARG A 18 18.38 -41.02 -37.10
C ARG A 18 18.20 -41.14 -35.59
N ARG A 19 18.79 -42.20 -34.96
CA ARG A 19 18.76 -42.37 -33.50
C ARG A 19 19.55 -41.25 -32.78
N ARG A 20 20.71 -40.87 -33.30
CA ARG A 20 21.54 -39.80 -32.75
C ARG A 20 20.81 -38.45 -32.81
N ASN A 21 20.22 -38.13 -33.98
CA ASN A 21 19.45 -36.89 -34.15
C ASN A 21 18.21 -36.84 -33.25
N LEU A 22 17.51 -37.97 -33.10
CA LEU A 22 16.37 -38.06 -32.17
C LEU A 22 16.79 -37.85 -30.73
N MET A 23 17.91 -38.44 -30.30
CA MET A 23 18.42 -38.19 -28.92
C MET A 23 18.86 -36.74 -28.69
N ILE A 24 19.48 -36.13 -29.71
CA ILE A 24 19.84 -34.69 -29.64
C ILE A 24 18.58 -33.83 -29.56
N GLN A 25 17.55 -34.10 -30.36
CA GLN A 25 16.28 -33.37 -30.31
C GLN A 25 15.60 -33.50 -28.95
N ILE A 26 15.50 -34.73 -28.42
CA ILE A 26 14.90 -34.99 -27.11
C ILE A 26 15.71 -34.25 -26.01
N GLY A 27 17.03 -34.30 -26.05
CA GLY A 27 17.91 -33.61 -25.10
C GLY A 27 17.74 -32.11 -25.14
N LEU A 28 17.70 -31.51 -26.33
CA LEU A 28 17.48 -30.06 -26.51
C LEU A 28 16.09 -29.63 -26.02
N THR A 29 15.05 -30.41 -26.34
CA THR A 29 13.69 -30.13 -25.90
C THR A 29 13.60 -30.23 -24.37
N ALA A 30 14.21 -31.23 -23.76
CA ALA A 30 14.23 -31.36 -22.29
C ALA A 30 14.93 -30.18 -21.60
N ILE A 31 16.04 -29.71 -22.16
CA ILE A 31 16.76 -28.52 -21.62
C ILE A 31 15.88 -27.28 -21.73
N VAL A 32 15.24 -27.02 -22.87
CA VAL A 32 14.36 -25.86 -23.05
C VAL A 32 13.17 -25.89 -22.08
N VAL A 33 12.57 -27.10 -21.89
CA VAL A 33 11.47 -27.24 -20.91
C VAL A 33 11.95 -27.00 -19.48
N LEU A 34 13.11 -27.54 -19.10
CA LEU A 34 13.68 -27.33 -17.75
C LEU A 34 14.02 -25.85 -17.50
N VAL A 35 14.61 -25.16 -18.50
CA VAL A 35 14.89 -23.73 -18.40
C VAL A 35 13.58 -22.94 -18.33
N GLY A 36 12.57 -23.26 -19.13
CA GLY A 36 11.27 -22.63 -19.10
C GLY A 36 10.56 -22.80 -17.74
N VAL A 37 10.52 -24.04 -17.23
CA VAL A 37 9.94 -24.33 -15.90
C VAL A 37 10.75 -23.64 -14.80
N GLY A 38 12.08 -23.67 -14.87
CA GLY A 38 12.95 -22.98 -13.91
C GLY A 38 12.73 -21.46 -13.92
N LEU A 39 12.55 -20.85 -15.08
CA LEU A 39 12.25 -19.42 -15.22
C LEU A 39 10.87 -19.08 -14.65
N VAL A 40 9.85 -19.88 -14.94
CA VAL A 40 8.51 -19.71 -14.40
C VAL A 40 8.51 -19.86 -12.88
N LEU A 41 9.17 -20.88 -12.34
CA LEU A 41 9.32 -21.07 -10.89
C LEU A 41 10.11 -19.91 -10.27
N TYR A 42 11.16 -19.44 -10.90
CA TYR A 42 11.93 -18.27 -10.46
C TYR A 42 11.05 -17.02 -10.41
N ILE A 43 10.26 -16.73 -11.46
CA ILE A 43 9.35 -15.57 -11.51
C ILE A 43 8.26 -15.70 -10.43
N VAL A 44 7.67 -16.90 -10.24
CA VAL A 44 6.64 -17.15 -9.23
C VAL A 44 7.20 -17.07 -7.80
N MET A 45 8.40 -17.55 -7.56
CA MET A 45 9.04 -17.53 -6.24
C MET A 45 9.74 -16.19 -5.91
N SER A 46 10.19 -15.44 -6.93
CA SER A 46 10.86 -14.14 -6.75
C SER A 46 9.91 -12.95 -6.88
N GLY A 47 8.69 -13.16 -7.34
CA GLY A 47 7.69 -12.12 -7.52
C GLY A 47 6.92 -11.87 -6.22
N GLU A 48 7.40 -10.95 -5.35
CA GLU A 48 6.44 -10.21 -4.53
C GLU A 48 5.44 -9.57 -5.50
N LYS A 49 4.20 -10.06 -5.50
CA LYS A 49 3.14 -9.48 -6.33
C LYS A 49 2.97 -8.04 -5.83
N LYS A 50 3.35 -7.06 -6.65
CA LYS A 50 2.94 -5.67 -6.42
C LYS A 50 1.42 -5.64 -6.42
N PRO A 51 0.76 -5.00 -5.43
CA PRO A 51 -0.68 -4.78 -5.50
C PRO A 51 -1.04 -4.11 -6.82
N ALA A 52 -2.04 -4.65 -7.50
CA ALA A 52 -2.43 -4.14 -8.81
C ALA A 52 -3.09 -2.76 -8.69
N ALA A 53 -2.95 -1.92 -9.71
CA ALA A 53 -3.73 -0.71 -9.83
C ALA A 53 -5.23 -1.08 -9.74
N GLY A 54 -5.97 -0.36 -8.87
CA GLY A 54 -7.38 -0.63 -8.64
C GLY A 54 -7.70 -1.65 -7.55
N GLU A 55 -6.71 -2.27 -6.90
CA GLU A 55 -6.93 -3.05 -5.68
C GLU A 55 -7.11 -2.10 -4.48
N ALA A 56 -8.35 -2.03 -3.94
CA ALA A 56 -8.65 -1.15 -2.82
C ALA A 56 -8.18 -1.81 -1.51
N LYS A 57 -7.11 -1.28 -0.91
CA LYS A 57 -6.59 -1.75 0.38
C LYS A 57 -6.50 -0.57 1.34
N ALA A 58 -7.14 -0.69 2.50
CA ALA A 58 -7.01 0.26 3.60
C ALA A 58 -5.81 -0.08 4.50
N VAL A 59 -5.25 0.95 5.12
CA VAL A 59 -4.47 0.80 6.35
C VAL A 59 -5.43 0.85 7.53
N GLU A 60 -5.78 -0.31 8.07
CA GLU A 60 -6.70 -0.42 9.20
C GLU A 60 -5.99 -0.18 10.52
N ILE A 61 -6.46 0.80 11.28
CA ILE A 61 -5.94 1.17 12.61
C ILE A 61 -7.05 1.05 13.65
N SER A 62 -6.81 0.25 14.68
CA SER A 62 -7.71 0.07 15.82
C SER A 62 -6.94 -0.24 17.09
N SER A 63 -7.54 0.00 18.24
CA SER A 63 -6.97 -0.42 19.53
C SER A 63 -7.47 -1.80 19.95
N SER A 64 -6.80 -2.41 20.93
CA SER A 64 -7.25 -3.66 21.56
C SER A 64 -8.58 -3.54 22.33
N LYS A 65 -9.06 -2.31 22.52
CA LYS A 65 -10.34 -1.99 23.20
C LYS A 65 -11.49 -1.80 22.22
N LEU A 66 -11.31 -2.15 20.94
CA LEU A 66 -12.29 -1.85 19.89
C LEU A 66 -13.68 -2.37 20.25
N ILE A 67 -14.66 -1.47 20.20
CA ILE A 67 -16.08 -1.77 20.40
C ILE A 67 -16.61 -2.46 19.14
N THR A 68 -17.03 -3.70 19.30
CA THR A 68 -17.52 -4.54 18.20
C THR A 68 -19.03 -4.71 18.23
N LYS A 69 -19.60 -5.15 17.11
CA LYS A 69 -20.98 -5.58 17.03
C LYS A 69 -21.19 -6.81 17.92
N GLU A 70 -22.38 -6.95 18.48
CA GLU A 70 -22.70 -8.05 19.37
C GLU A 70 -22.49 -9.42 18.71
N GLY A 71 -21.76 -10.31 19.39
CA GLY A 71 -21.44 -11.64 18.87
C GLY A 71 -20.47 -11.68 17.69
N SER A 72 -19.75 -10.58 17.41
CA SER A 72 -18.86 -10.44 16.24
C SER A 72 -17.52 -9.79 16.62
N THR A 73 -16.52 -9.95 15.76
CA THR A 73 -15.27 -9.18 15.81
C THR A 73 -15.30 -7.91 14.95
N GLU A 74 -16.42 -7.67 14.25
CA GLU A 74 -16.55 -6.49 13.39
C GLU A 74 -16.73 -5.21 14.22
N PRO A 75 -16.06 -4.10 13.87
CA PRO A 75 -16.23 -2.82 14.55
C PRO A 75 -17.68 -2.31 14.42
N LYS A 76 -18.18 -1.68 15.49
CA LYS A 76 -19.46 -0.96 15.41
C LYS A 76 -19.36 0.29 14.55
N ALA A 77 -18.26 1.02 14.66
CA ALA A 77 -17.99 2.21 13.86
C ALA A 77 -16.67 2.09 13.11
N VAL A 78 -16.72 2.34 11.81
CA VAL A 78 -15.57 2.44 10.91
C VAL A 78 -15.55 3.84 10.34
N VAL A 79 -14.42 4.53 10.49
CA VAL A 79 -14.16 5.83 9.84
C VAL A 79 -13.19 5.58 8.71
N SER A 80 -13.64 5.75 7.47
CA SER A 80 -12.80 5.62 6.27
C SER A 80 -12.33 7.00 5.84
N LEU A 81 -11.02 7.16 5.68
CA LEU A 81 -10.33 8.40 5.39
C LEU A 81 -9.61 8.27 4.05
N TYR A 82 -10.03 9.05 3.07
CA TYR A 82 -9.42 9.09 1.75
C TYR A 82 -8.62 10.37 1.63
N GLU A 83 -7.30 10.24 1.55
CA GLU A 83 -6.38 11.36 1.68
C GLU A 83 -5.27 11.32 0.64
N ASP A 84 -4.82 12.51 0.22
CA ASP A 84 -3.67 12.70 -0.64
C ASP A 84 -2.62 13.54 0.11
N PHE A 85 -1.41 13.00 0.22
CA PHE A 85 -0.31 13.67 0.96
C PHE A 85 0.16 14.99 0.34
N LEU A 86 -0.30 15.35 -0.85
CA LEU A 86 -0.03 16.65 -1.45
C LEU A 86 -1.20 17.64 -1.29
N CYS A 87 -2.40 17.15 -0.91
CA CYS A 87 -3.60 17.97 -0.78
C CYS A 87 -3.53 18.90 0.44
N PRO A 88 -3.56 20.23 0.27
CA PRO A 88 -3.55 21.16 1.39
C PRO A 88 -4.75 20.99 2.34
N HIS A 89 -5.93 20.68 1.78
CA HIS A 89 -7.14 20.44 2.58
C HIS A 89 -7.03 19.17 3.43
N CYS A 90 -6.27 18.15 3.00
CA CYS A 90 -5.98 16.97 3.83
C CYS A 90 -5.08 17.33 5.01
N ARG A 91 -4.09 18.19 4.81
CA ARG A 91 -3.27 18.70 5.92
C ARG A 91 -4.13 19.47 6.93
N ASP A 92 -4.97 20.38 6.44
CA ASP A 92 -5.84 21.20 7.30
C ASP A 92 -6.82 20.29 8.07
N PHE A 93 -7.37 19.25 7.41
CA PHE A 93 -8.19 18.23 8.05
C PHE A 93 -7.43 17.47 9.14
N GLU A 94 -6.21 17.01 8.87
CA GLU A 94 -5.41 16.29 9.85
C GLU A 94 -4.98 17.15 11.03
N GLN A 95 -4.77 18.45 10.82
CA GLN A 95 -4.54 19.40 11.91
C GLN A 95 -5.77 19.55 12.81
N GLU A 96 -6.96 19.60 12.24
CA GLU A 96 -8.21 19.83 12.97
C GLU A 96 -8.76 18.53 13.57
N PHE A 97 -8.91 17.48 12.77
CA PHE A 97 -9.57 16.22 13.14
C PHE A 97 -8.62 15.12 13.62
N GLY A 98 -7.37 15.13 13.19
CA GLY A 98 -6.40 14.07 13.46
C GLY A 98 -6.25 13.72 14.95
N PRO A 99 -6.11 14.71 15.87
CA PRO A 99 -6.07 14.43 17.30
C PRO A 99 -7.33 13.74 17.82
N THR A 100 -8.51 14.15 17.34
CA THR A 100 -9.79 13.55 17.72
C THR A 100 -9.91 12.13 17.16
N ILE A 101 -9.53 11.89 15.91
CA ILE A 101 -9.50 10.55 15.30
C ILE A 101 -8.56 9.62 16.09
N SER A 102 -7.38 10.11 16.46
CA SER A 102 -6.43 9.35 17.29
C SER A 102 -7.06 8.97 18.63
N GLN A 103 -7.75 9.88 19.29
CA GLN A 103 -8.44 9.61 20.57
C GLN A 103 -9.59 8.60 20.40
N LEU A 104 -10.35 8.69 19.31
CA LEU A 104 -11.41 7.74 18.98
C LEU A 104 -10.85 6.32 18.74
N ILE A 105 -9.71 6.20 18.06
CA ILE A 105 -8.98 4.94 17.89
C ILE A 105 -8.52 4.38 19.26
N ASP A 106 -7.83 5.20 20.05
CA ASP A 106 -7.19 4.78 21.30
C ASP A 106 -8.22 4.40 22.38
N SER A 107 -9.39 5.05 22.37
CA SER A 107 -10.54 4.68 23.22
C SER A 107 -11.23 3.38 22.77
N GLY A 108 -11.00 2.92 21.55
CA GLY A 108 -11.67 1.78 20.93
C GLY A 108 -13.04 2.11 20.34
N ALA A 109 -13.40 3.40 20.24
CA ALA A 109 -14.69 3.80 19.68
C ALA A 109 -14.80 3.51 18.19
N ILE A 110 -13.67 3.57 17.44
CA ILE A 110 -13.62 3.33 16.00
C ILE A 110 -12.49 2.39 15.58
N ARG A 111 -12.65 1.78 14.39
CA ARG A 111 -11.55 1.43 13.51
C ARG A 111 -11.42 2.54 12.47
N ALA A 112 -10.22 3.06 12.25
CA ALA A 112 -9.92 3.98 11.17
C ALA A 112 -9.32 3.22 9.99
N ASP A 113 -9.89 3.41 8.80
CA ASP A 113 -9.45 2.80 7.55
C ASP A 113 -8.88 3.91 6.65
N TYR A 114 -7.55 4.02 6.58
CA TYR A 114 -6.85 5.04 5.78
C TYR A 114 -6.62 4.53 4.36
N TYR A 115 -7.03 5.32 3.38
CA TYR A 115 -6.83 5.12 1.95
C TYR A 115 -6.00 6.27 1.39
N MET A 116 -4.71 6.03 1.17
CA MET A 116 -3.82 7.02 0.56
C MET A 116 -4.04 7.00 -0.95
N VAL A 117 -4.55 8.07 -1.52
CA VAL A 117 -4.84 8.21 -2.95
C VAL A 117 -3.86 9.17 -3.63
N GLY A 118 -3.68 9.03 -4.95
CA GLY A 118 -2.77 9.85 -5.76
C GLY A 118 -3.53 10.76 -6.73
N ILE A 119 -4.51 11.55 -6.22
CA ILE A 119 -5.33 12.42 -7.08
C ILE A 119 -4.51 13.59 -7.64
N LEU A 120 -3.55 14.10 -6.87
CA LEU A 120 -2.72 15.26 -7.25
C LEU A 120 -1.40 14.86 -7.93
N ASP A 121 -1.27 13.61 -8.33
CA ASP A 121 -0.10 13.18 -9.11
C ASP A 121 0.02 13.92 -10.42
N SER A 122 1.23 14.33 -10.76
CA SER A 122 1.58 14.91 -12.05
C SER A 122 3.05 14.69 -12.37
N PRO A 123 3.47 14.71 -13.64
CA PRO A 123 4.87 14.66 -14.01
C PRO A 123 5.71 15.80 -13.41
N SER A 124 5.12 16.97 -13.16
CA SER A 124 5.80 18.14 -12.60
C SER A 124 6.16 17.96 -11.10
N ASN A 125 5.41 17.16 -10.36
CA ASN A 125 5.69 16.82 -8.97
C ASN A 125 6.32 15.43 -8.78
N GLY A 126 6.66 14.74 -9.88
CA GLY A 126 7.27 13.41 -9.86
C GLY A 126 6.35 12.34 -9.26
N ASN A 127 5.03 12.46 -9.45
CA ASN A 127 4.00 11.59 -8.89
C ASN A 127 4.16 11.46 -7.36
N TYR A 128 4.31 12.61 -6.70
CA TYR A 128 4.59 12.69 -5.27
C TYR A 128 3.54 11.97 -4.43
N SER A 129 2.25 12.18 -4.72
CA SER A 129 1.14 11.62 -3.94
C SER A 129 1.18 10.08 -3.90
N SER A 130 1.33 9.43 -5.06
CA SER A 130 1.38 7.96 -5.10
C SER A 130 2.69 7.40 -4.54
N ARG A 131 3.83 8.09 -4.69
CA ARG A 131 5.10 7.68 -4.07
C ARG A 131 5.01 7.74 -2.54
N VAL A 132 4.51 8.82 -1.99
CA VAL A 132 4.36 8.99 -0.54
C VAL A 132 3.28 8.07 0.02
N GLY A 133 2.14 7.95 -0.68
CA GLY A 133 1.10 6.99 -0.33
C GLY A 133 1.65 5.55 -0.32
N GLY A 134 2.43 5.18 -1.35
CA GLY A 134 3.10 3.88 -1.40
C GLY A 134 4.07 3.65 -0.24
N ALA A 135 4.83 4.68 0.15
CA ALA A 135 5.70 4.63 1.33
C ALA A 135 4.91 4.44 2.62
N ALA A 136 3.76 5.08 2.76
CA ALA A 136 2.87 4.93 3.92
C ALA A 136 2.36 3.48 4.07
N TYR A 137 1.99 2.83 2.97
CA TYR A 137 1.65 1.40 2.99
C TYR A 137 2.84 0.51 3.37
N CYS A 138 4.05 0.82 2.90
CA CYS A 138 5.27 0.10 3.31
C CYS A 138 5.49 0.18 4.82
N VAL A 139 5.33 1.36 5.41
CA VAL A 139 5.45 1.58 6.86
C VAL A 139 4.35 0.84 7.61
N ALA A 140 3.11 0.88 7.11
CA ALA A 140 1.96 0.21 7.72
C ALA A 140 2.07 -1.32 7.73
N ASP A 141 2.71 -1.91 6.72
CA ASP A 141 3.00 -3.35 6.67
C ASP A 141 3.95 -3.78 7.79
N GLU A 142 4.90 -2.92 8.17
CA GLU A 142 5.84 -3.20 9.25
C GLU A 142 5.23 -2.89 10.63
N SER A 143 4.60 -1.71 10.79
CA SER A 143 4.04 -1.28 12.06
C SER A 143 2.93 -0.25 11.89
N LYS A 144 1.76 -0.54 12.44
CA LYS A 144 0.61 0.38 12.48
C LYS A 144 0.90 1.62 13.32
N GLU A 145 1.63 1.46 14.42
CA GLU A 145 2.05 2.59 15.26
C GLU A 145 3.09 3.47 14.58
N ALA A 146 4.01 2.88 13.82
CA ALA A 146 4.93 3.66 13.00
C ALA A 146 4.18 4.39 11.88
N PHE A 147 3.16 3.77 11.27
CA PHE A 147 2.31 4.44 10.28
C PHE A 147 1.64 5.69 10.85
N ARG A 148 1.04 5.63 12.04
CA ARG A 148 0.41 6.81 12.67
C ARG A 148 1.41 7.98 12.81
N ARG A 149 2.63 7.69 13.27
CA ARG A 149 3.69 8.72 13.41
C ARG A 149 4.20 9.22 12.06
N PHE A 150 4.38 8.32 11.10
CA PHE A 150 4.82 8.65 9.75
C PHE A 150 3.80 9.54 9.03
N HIS A 151 2.53 9.18 9.08
CA HIS A 151 1.40 9.91 8.52
C HIS A 151 1.35 11.35 9.07
N ALA A 152 1.36 11.52 10.39
CA ALA A 152 1.37 12.82 11.02
C ALA A 152 2.62 13.66 10.65
N ALA A 153 3.81 13.03 10.61
CA ALA A 153 5.05 13.70 10.24
C ALA A 153 5.05 14.19 8.78
N LEU A 154 4.42 13.44 7.88
CA LEU A 154 4.33 13.83 6.47
C LEU A 154 3.42 15.03 6.28
N TYR A 155 2.26 15.09 6.94
CA TYR A 155 1.40 16.27 6.89
C TYR A 155 2.04 17.50 7.57
N ALA A 156 2.75 17.30 8.68
CA ALA A 156 3.50 18.39 9.33
C ALA A 156 4.63 18.97 8.45
N GLN A 157 5.16 18.18 7.51
CA GLN A 157 6.23 18.56 6.58
C GLN A 157 5.76 18.62 5.13
N GLN A 158 4.44 18.73 4.89
CA GLN A 158 3.86 18.68 3.55
C GLN A 158 4.46 19.79 2.67
N PRO A 159 4.97 19.44 1.47
CA PRO A 159 5.41 20.45 0.51
C PRO A 159 4.21 21.23 -0.04
N GLY A 160 4.44 22.45 -0.49
CA GLY A 160 3.41 23.22 -1.21
C GLY A 160 3.00 22.50 -2.50
N GLU A 161 1.69 22.47 -2.79
CA GLU A 161 1.15 21.82 -3.98
C GLU A 161 1.79 22.29 -5.29
N THR A 162 2.08 23.60 -5.38
CA THR A 162 2.76 24.24 -6.50
C THR A 162 4.27 24.35 -6.33
N GLY A 163 4.84 23.63 -5.36
CA GLY A 163 6.27 23.61 -5.07
C GLY A 163 7.12 23.10 -6.24
N THR A 164 8.39 23.45 -6.23
CA THR A 164 9.37 23.01 -7.24
C THR A 164 10.30 21.91 -6.69
N SER A 165 10.17 21.57 -5.40
CA SER A 165 11.00 20.57 -4.74
C SER A 165 10.13 19.66 -3.88
N PHE A 166 10.17 18.37 -4.19
CA PHE A 166 9.43 17.34 -3.48
C PHE A 166 10.40 16.34 -2.85
N PRO A 167 10.15 15.86 -1.63
CA PRO A 167 10.93 14.83 -0.99
C PRO A 167 11.15 13.60 -1.88
N ASP A 168 12.38 13.13 -1.94
CA ASP A 168 12.75 11.89 -2.63
C ASP A 168 12.55 10.66 -1.71
N ASP A 169 12.79 9.47 -2.25
CA ASP A 169 12.61 8.22 -1.52
C ASP A 169 13.59 8.10 -0.33
N ALA A 170 14.80 8.69 -0.44
CA ALA A 170 15.75 8.71 0.66
C ALA A 170 15.20 9.52 1.86
N ARG A 171 14.55 10.66 1.58
CA ARG A 171 13.89 11.44 2.62
C ARG A 171 12.70 10.69 3.24
N LEU A 172 11.90 10.00 2.44
CA LEU A 172 10.77 9.20 2.93
C LEU A 172 11.26 8.06 3.85
N ILE A 173 12.35 7.38 3.47
CA ILE A 173 12.98 6.34 4.29
C ILE A 173 13.46 6.92 5.62
N GLU A 174 14.05 8.10 5.62
CA GLU A 174 14.50 8.75 6.86
C GLU A 174 13.31 9.12 7.77
N VAL A 175 12.22 9.64 7.22
CA VAL A 175 10.99 9.91 7.99
C VAL A 175 10.41 8.62 8.55
N ALA A 176 10.39 7.53 7.77
CA ALA A 176 9.94 6.23 8.24
C ALA A 176 10.80 5.69 9.39
N ARG A 177 12.12 5.84 9.30
CA ARG A 177 13.06 5.47 10.37
C ARG A 177 12.80 6.28 11.65
N GLN A 178 12.58 7.59 11.54
CA GLN A 178 12.22 8.45 12.66
C GLN A 178 10.86 8.08 13.27
N ALA A 179 9.93 7.60 12.45
CA ALA A 179 8.65 7.06 12.91
C ALA A 179 8.76 5.68 13.56
N GLY A 180 9.94 5.03 13.52
CA GLY A 180 10.19 3.74 14.15
C GLY A 180 9.98 2.53 13.23
N ALA A 181 10.03 2.73 11.91
CA ALA A 181 9.98 1.66 10.91
C ALA A 181 11.27 1.70 10.07
N ALA A 182 12.08 0.66 10.16
CA ALA A 182 13.39 0.61 9.51
C ALA A 182 13.73 -0.75 8.85
N GLY A 183 13.02 -1.81 9.17
CA GLY A 183 13.32 -3.17 8.72
C GLY A 183 13.25 -3.34 7.19
N GLY A 184 12.12 -3.81 6.66
CA GLY A 184 11.90 -3.99 5.23
C GLY A 184 11.47 -2.73 4.47
N VAL A 185 11.20 -1.62 5.18
CA VAL A 185 10.63 -0.41 4.62
C VAL A 185 11.50 0.24 3.53
N PRO A 186 12.85 0.38 3.69
CA PRO A 186 13.69 0.95 2.64
C PRO A 186 13.58 0.19 1.30
N ASP A 187 13.61 -1.12 1.34
CA ASP A 187 13.48 -1.97 0.15
C ASP A 187 12.09 -1.85 -0.49
N CYS A 188 11.04 -1.80 0.33
CA CYS A 188 9.67 -1.63 -0.12
C CYS A 188 9.47 -0.29 -0.85
N ILE A 189 9.98 0.80 -0.28
CA ILE A 189 9.91 2.15 -0.87
C ILE A 189 10.71 2.20 -2.17
N ASN A 190 11.98 1.80 -2.16
CA ASN A 190 12.85 1.83 -3.34
C ASN A 190 12.31 1.00 -4.52
N LYS A 191 11.57 -0.09 -4.23
CA LYS A 191 10.90 -0.92 -5.24
C LYS A 191 9.57 -0.32 -5.71
N GLY A 192 9.07 0.72 -5.08
CA GLY A 192 7.74 1.30 -5.35
C GLY A 192 6.62 0.27 -5.22
N LYS A 193 6.69 -0.62 -4.20
CA LYS A 193 5.80 -1.79 -4.06
C LYS A 193 4.33 -1.44 -4.17
N TYR A 194 3.89 -0.36 -3.54
CA TYR A 194 2.48 0.05 -3.45
C TYR A 194 2.10 1.21 -4.38
N VAL A 195 3.06 1.80 -5.11
CA VAL A 195 2.79 2.94 -6.01
C VAL A 195 1.67 2.63 -7.02
N PRO A 196 1.68 1.49 -7.76
CA PRO A 196 0.62 1.20 -8.73
C PRO A 196 -0.77 1.05 -8.09
N MET A 197 -0.85 0.58 -6.83
CA MET A 197 -2.11 0.50 -6.11
C MET A 197 -2.62 1.89 -5.78
N VAL A 198 -1.78 2.77 -5.25
CA VAL A 198 -2.16 4.14 -4.87
C VAL A 198 -2.62 4.95 -6.09
N GLU A 199 -1.93 4.82 -7.24
CA GLU A 199 -2.32 5.44 -8.52
C GLU A 199 -3.74 5.05 -8.96
N GLY A 200 -4.15 3.80 -8.72
CA GLY A 200 -5.49 3.30 -9.10
C GLY A 200 -6.55 3.43 -8.01
N LEU A 201 -6.18 3.77 -6.77
CA LEU A 201 -7.06 3.62 -5.61
C LEU A 201 -8.25 4.58 -5.63
N ALA A 202 -8.07 5.82 -6.05
CA ALA A 202 -9.15 6.80 -6.18
C ALA A 202 -10.24 6.30 -7.14
N GLN A 203 -9.84 5.79 -8.32
CA GLN A 203 -10.76 5.22 -9.29
C GLN A 203 -11.45 3.96 -8.75
N ALA A 204 -10.72 3.05 -8.12
CA ALA A 204 -11.25 1.80 -7.57
C ALA A 204 -12.29 2.02 -6.46
N THR A 205 -12.15 3.11 -5.71
CA THR A 205 -13.05 3.47 -4.60
C THR A 205 -14.10 4.50 -4.97
N GLY A 206 -14.08 5.03 -6.20
CA GLY A 206 -14.99 6.06 -6.69
C GLY A 206 -14.79 7.43 -6.03
N ILE A 207 -13.59 7.72 -5.52
CA ILE A 207 -13.24 8.97 -4.86
C ILE A 207 -12.72 9.99 -5.88
N ASN A 208 -13.28 11.19 -5.87
CA ASN A 208 -12.93 12.26 -6.81
C ASN A 208 -12.33 13.50 -6.14
N SER A 209 -12.37 13.56 -4.81
CA SER A 209 -11.84 14.70 -4.03
C SER A 209 -11.28 14.21 -2.70
N THR A 210 -10.34 14.99 -2.14
CA THR A 210 -9.74 14.74 -0.83
C THR A 210 -9.72 16.01 0.02
N PRO A 211 -9.87 15.92 1.35
CA PRO A 211 -10.19 14.70 2.06
C PRO A 211 -11.63 14.25 1.79
N THR A 212 -11.88 12.94 1.72
CA THR A 212 -13.23 12.37 1.81
C THR A 212 -13.30 11.49 3.05
N VAL A 213 -14.28 11.74 3.91
CA VAL A 213 -14.49 11.01 5.16
C VAL A 213 -15.81 10.28 5.11
N LYS A 214 -15.82 9.00 5.52
CA LYS A 214 -17.06 8.21 5.60
C LYS A 214 -17.14 7.50 6.96
N ILE A 215 -18.33 7.52 7.56
CA ILE A 215 -18.64 6.78 8.78
C ILE A 215 -19.56 5.62 8.39
N ASN A 216 -19.11 4.39 8.58
CA ASN A 216 -19.83 3.18 8.15
C ASN A 216 -20.31 3.25 6.67
N GLY A 217 -19.49 3.86 5.79
CA GLY A 217 -19.78 4.04 4.37
C GLY A 217 -20.62 5.26 4.01
N GLN A 218 -21.19 5.98 4.99
CA GLN A 218 -21.93 7.23 4.77
C GLN A 218 -20.97 8.42 4.84
N GLU A 219 -21.09 9.36 3.91
CA GLU A 219 -20.23 10.53 3.85
C GLU A 219 -20.43 11.44 5.07
N PHE A 220 -19.32 11.86 5.67
CA PHE A 220 -19.26 12.85 6.73
C PHE A 220 -18.60 14.11 6.17
N ASP A 221 -19.38 15.19 6.05
CA ASP A 221 -18.90 16.46 5.53
C ASP A 221 -18.01 17.19 6.55
N ALA A 222 -16.71 16.89 6.53
CA ALA A 222 -15.72 17.52 7.40
C ALA A 222 -15.48 19.02 7.09
N GLY A 223 -15.91 19.52 5.93
CA GLY A 223 -15.85 20.95 5.60
C GLY A 223 -16.96 21.77 6.25
N ALA A 224 -18.08 21.15 6.64
CA ALA A 224 -19.21 21.79 7.26
C ALA A 224 -19.39 21.43 8.75
N LYS A 225 -18.71 20.39 9.23
CA LYS A 225 -18.84 19.84 10.59
C LYS A 225 -17.53 19.98 11.36
N SER A 226 -17.65 19.95 12.68
CA SER A 226 -16.52 20.04 13.61
C SER A 226 -16.05 18.68 14.10
N PRO A 227 -14.86 18.58 14.73
CA PRO A 227 -14.43 17.37 15.44
C PRO A 227 -15.42 16.91 16.53
N GLU A 228 -16.16 17.86 17.15
CA GLU A 228 -17.18 17.53 18.14
C GLU A 228 -18.40 16.86 17.50
N ASP A 229 -18.79 17.27 16.29
CA ASP A 229 -19.84 16.62 15.52
C ASP A 229 -19.44 15.17 15.17
N LEU A 230 -18.18 14.93 14.82
CA LEU A 230 -17.65 13.58 14.59
C LEU A 230 -17.77 12.72 15.86
N VAL A 231 -17.35 13.24 17.01
CA VAL A 231 -17.48 12.54 18.30
C VAL A 231 -18.93 12.21 18.62
N ASN A 232 -19.85 13.16 18.41
CA ASN A 232 -21.28 12.96 18.66
C ASN A 232 -21.88 11.90 17.73
N GLU A 233 -21.52 11.90 16.44
CA GLU A 233 -21.96 10.89 15.48
C GLU A 233 -21.43 9.51 15.84
N ILE A 234 -20.18 9.39 16.26
CA ILE A 234 -19.63 8.12 16.74
C ILE A 234 -20.32 7.63 18.02
N LYS A 235 -20.58 8.52 18.99
CA LYS A 235 -21.33 8.17 20.21
C LYS A 235 -22.73 7.64 19.90
N ASN A 236 -23.41 8.21 18.92
CA ASN A 236 -24.72 7.70 18.49
C ASN A 236 -24.66 6.24 17.97
N ILE A 237 -23.51 5.82 17.44
CA ILE A 237 -23.31 4.46 16.90
C ILE A 237 -22.86 3.49 18.00
N VAL A 238 -21.86 3.88 18.81
CA VAL A 238 -21.21 2.96 19.76
C VAL A 238 -21.79 3.04 21.17
N GLY A 239 -22.51 4.11 21.50
CA GLY A 239 -22.96 4.47 22.85
C GLY A 239 -21.96 5.38 23.57
N ASP A 240 -22.25 5.66 24.84
CA ASP A 240 -21.37 6.49 25.65
C ASP A 240 -20.04 5.82 25.93
N VAL A 241 -18.95 6.52 25.56
CA VAL A 241 -17.58 6.12 25.87
C VAL A 241 -17.04 7.13 26.91
N PRO A 242 -16.73 6.68 28.14
CA PRO A 242 -16.29 7.60 29.19
C PRO A 242 -15.06 8.41 28.79
N GLY A 243 -15.10 9.71 28.98
CA GLY A 243 -13.98 10.62 28.68
C GLY A 243 -13.79 10.94 27.19
N LEU A 244 -14.68 10.49 26.32
CA LEU A 244 -14.59 10.80 24.89
C LEU A 244 -15.15 12.22 24.64
N THR A 245 -14.27 13.13 24.32
CA THR A 245 -14.54 14.52 23.87
C THR A 245 -13.70 14.81 22.66
N ALA A 246 -14.02 15.85 21.90
CA ALA A 246 -13.11 16.30 20.84
C ALA A 246 -11.77 16.75 21.44
N ALA A 247 -10.67 16.29 20.84
CA ALA A 247 -9.35 16.76 21.20
C ALA A 247 -9.10 18.15 20.59
N PRO A 248 -8.27 19.00 21.23
CA PRO A 248 -7.87 20.25 20.61
C PRO A 248 -7.12 19.97 19.29
N PRO A 249 -7.18 20.90 18.31
CA PRO A 249 -6.44 20.78 17.07
C PRO A 249 -4.94 20.58 17.31
N ALA A 250 -4.26 19.93 16.37
CA ALA A 250 -2.82 19.81 16.42
C ALA A 250 -2.16 21.20 16.36
N PRO A 251 -1.04 21.43 17.06
CA PRO A 251 -0.31 22.67 16.93
C PRO A 251 0.16 22.88 15.49
N GLU A 252 0.08 24.12 15.01
CA GLU A 252 0.61 24.45 13.68
C GLU A 252 2.09 24.05 13.57
N PRO A 253 2.50 23.44 12.45
CA PRO A 253 3.89 23.10 12.24
C PRO A 253 4.73 24.38 12.27
N THR A 254 5.71 24.42 13.16
CA THR A 254 6.66 25.54 13.21
C THR A 254 7.43 25.55 11.90
N PRO A 255 7.46 26.68 11.16
CA PRO A 255 8.22 26.74 9.91
C PRO A 255 9.68 26.42 10.18
N PRO A 256 10.34 25.61 9.32
CA PRO A 256 11.75 25.29 9.51
C PRO A 256 12.57 26.56 9.40
N GLY A 257 13.13 27.01 10.54
CA GLY A 257 14.17 28.05 10.61
C GLY A 257 13.70 29.45 10.27
N ALA A 258 12.99 30.11 11.21
CA ALA A 258 13.18 31.53 11.35
C ALA A 258 14.46 31.74 12.18
N PRO A 259 15.42 32.56 11.73
CA PRO A 259 16.67 32.84 12.45
C PRO A 259 16.43 33.57 13.77
#